data_7d6fbaad0da33643037a74335eb229ec
#
_entry.id   7d6fbaad0da33643037a74335eb229ec
#
_cell.length_a   1.000
_cell.length_b   1.000
_cell.length_c   1.000
_cell.angle_alpha   90.00
_cell.angle_beta   90.00
_cell.angle_gamma   90.00
#
_symmetry.space_group_name_H-M   'P 1'
#
loop_
_entity.id
_entity.type
_entity.pdbx_description
1 polymer ?
#
loop_
_entity_poly.entity_id
_entity_poly.type
_entity_poly.pdbx_seq_one_letter_code
_entity_poly.pdbx_strand_id
1 'polypeptide(L)'
;MMGLFNFTTSLEAVFVLRGLHGVVFALGTTVMATLAVLVLPPSRKGEGVNMFAIFSNIAMVLGPAIGLYALSSYGSMALYIFLTVMTGLAMVLSNIIPLSKELALPKQSKYKGWHISQFIENKSLPWALMGLFIGFTYSGVLVFIPIELNSMGAGIWGSAFFAIFALMIIISRPIVGKIYARYGSKVIIYTGLGLFILGLFVLGLAI
;
A
#
# COMPACT_ATOMS: atom_id res chain seq x y z
N MET A 1 -9.14 12.38 -10.84
CA MET A 1 -7.81 12.99 -10.72
C MET A 1 -6.79 12.38 -11.66
N MET A 2 -6.69 11.04 -11.81
CA MET A 2 -5.70 10.41 -12.73
C MET A 2 -5.77 10.95 -14.17
N GLY A 3 -6.96 11.18 -14.73
CA GLY A 3 -7.12 11.73 -16.08
C GLY A 3 -6.60 13.15 -16.27
N LEU A 4 -6.47 13.94 -15.20
CA LEU A 4 -5.98 15.32 -15.30
C LEU A 4 -4.48 15.41 -15.58
N PHE A 5 -3.71 14.36 -15.28
CA PHE A 5 -2.27 14.33 -15.57
C PHE A 5 -1.96 14.38 -17.07
N ASN A 6 -2.88 13.93 -17.93
CA ASN A 6 -2.70 13.99 -19.38
C ASN A 6 -2.86 15.40 -19.95
N PHE A 7 -3.50 16.30 -19.22
CA PHE A 7 -3.77 17.68 -19.67
C PHE A 7 -2.85 18.71 -19.02
N THR A 8 -1.98 18.29 -18.11
CA THR A 8 -1.06 19.19 -17.41
C THR A 8 0.29 19.25 -18.13
N THR A 9 0.65 20.43 -18.61
CA THR A 9 1.95 20.73 -19.21
C THR A 9 2.90 21.46 -18.23
N SER A 10 2.37 21.95 -17.10
CA SER A 10 3.13 22.65 -16.07
C SER A 10 3.58 21.72 -14.96
N LEU A 11 4.85 21.77 -14.60
CA LEU A 11 5.43 21.02 -13.48
C LEU A 11 4.74 21.33 -12.14
N GLU A 12 4.41 22.60 -11.91
CA GLU A 12 3.73 23.08 -10.70
C GLU A 12 2.34 22.44 -10.55
N ALA A 13 1.58 22.36 -11.66
CA ALA A 13 0.28 21.68 -11.65
C ALA A 13 0.38 20.19 -11.33
N VAL A 14 1.45 19.53 -11.78
CA VAL A 14 1.71 18.13 -11.43
C VAL A 14 1.96 17.97 -9.93
N PHE A 15 2.73 18.85 -9.29
CA PHE A 15 2.96 18.81 -7.83
C PHE A 15 1.67 19.04 -7.05
N VAL A 16 0.86 20.02 -7.42
CA VAL A 16 -0.43 20.28 -6.76
C VAL A 16 -1.38 19.08 -6.91
N LEU A 17 -1.50 18.53 -8.11
CA LEU A 17 -2.32 17.33 -8.36
C LEU A 17 -1.81 16.11 -7.56
N ARG A 18 -0.50 15.94 -7.44
CA ARG A 18 0.09 14.87 -6.64
C ARG A 18 -0.20 15.04 -5.15
N GLY A 19 -0.11 16.25 -4.63
CA GLY A 19 -0.48 16.55 -3.25
C GLY A 19 -1.95 16.22 -2.97
N LEU A 20 -2.86 16.71 -3.80
CA LEU A 20 -4.30 16.41 -3.69
C LEU A 20 -4.59 14.91 -3.83
N HIS A 21 -3.95 14.25 -4.78
CA HIS A 21 -4.08 12.80 -4.97
C HIS A 21 -3.60 12.02 -3.73
N GLY A 22 -2.49 12.45 -3.11
CA GLY A 22 -2.00 11.85 -1.87
C GLY A 22 -3.01 11.94 -0.73
N VAL A 23 -3.64 13.10 -0.53
CA VAL A 23 -4.69 13.29 0.50
C VAL A 23 -5.89 12.38 0.24
N VAL A 24 -6.40 12.34 -0.99
CA VAL A 24 -7.55 11.49 -1.36
C VAL A 24 -7.22 10.01 -1.20
N PHE A 25 -6.00 9.61 -1.59
CA PHE A 25 -5.52 8.24 -1.43
C PHE A 25 -5.42 7.83 0.04
N ALA A 26 -4.86 8.70 0.89
CA ALA A 26 -4.74 8.45 2.33
C ALA A 26 -6.12 8.30 2.99
N LEU A 27 -7.08 9.17 2.67
CA LEU A 27 -8.45 9.07 3.16
C LEU A 27 -9.11 7.75 2.72
N GLY A 28 -9.02 7.41 1.43
CA GLY A 28 -9.60 6.19 0.88
C GLY A 28 -9.03 4.93 1.53
N THR A 29 -7.71 4.81 1.61
CA THR A 29 -7.05 3.63 2.20
C THR A 29 -7.33 3.50 3.69
N THR A 30 -7.38 4.59 4.44
CA THR A 30 -7.71 4.59 5.87
C THR A 30 -9.15 4.13 6.10
N VAL A 31 -10.11 4.65 5.34
CA VAL A 31 -11.51 4.26 5.45
C VAL A 31 -11.69 2.78 5.09
N MET A 32 -11.09 2.32 3.98
CA MET A 32 -11.17 0.91 3.55
C MET A 32 -10.60 -0.04 4.62
N ALA A 33 -9.44 0.27 5.18
CA ALA A 33 -8.83 -0.53 6.24
C ALA A 33 -9.71 -0.56 7.51
N THR A 34 -10.28 0.58 7.88
CA THR A 34 -11.17 0.69 9.05
C THR A 34 -12.45 -0.13 8.83
N LEU A 35 -13.10 0.01 7.68
CA LEU A 35 -14.29 -0.76 7.35
C LEU A 35 -14.02 -2.26 7.30
N ALA A 36 -12.88 -2.67 6.73
CA ALA A 36 -12.48 -4.08 6.70
C ALA A 36 -12.38 -4.69 8.11
N VAL A 37 -11.98 -3.91 9.12
CA VAL A 37 -11.92 -4.37 10.52
C VAL A 37 -13.30 -4.33 11.18
N LEU A 38 -14.12 -3.32 10.89
CA LEU A 38 -15.40 -3.09 11.54
C LEU A 38 -16.47 -4.11 11.13
N VAL A 39 -16.49 -4.55 9.87
CA VAL A 39 -17.47 -5.53 9.37
C VAL A 39 -17.21 -6.96 9.86
N LEU A 40 -16.05 -7.23 10.45
CA LEU A 40 -15.65 -8.57 10.86
C LEU A 40 -16.13 -8.89 12.29
N PRO A 41 -16.68 -10.08 12.51
CA PRO A 41 -17.01 -10.54 13.86
C PRO A 41 -15.72 -10.68 14.69
N PRO A 42 -15.76 -10.42 16.01
CA PRO A 42 -14.58 -10.47 16.89
C PRO A 42 -13.79 -11.77 16.79
N SER A 43 -14.45 -12.91 16.60
CA SER A 43 -13.85 -14.24 16.49
C SER A 43 -13.03 -14.44 15.21
N ARG A 44 -13.30 -13.67 14.14
CA ARG A 44 -12.64 -13.82 12.82
C ARG A 44 -11.87 -12.58 12.37
N LYS A 45 -11.67 -11.61 13.25
CA LYS A 45 -10.95 -10.36 12.91
C LYS A 45 -9.55 -10.63 12.36
N GLY A 46 -8.82 -11.56 12.96
CA GLY A 46 -7.47 -11.90 12.50
C GLY A 46 -7.44 -12.45 11.08
N GLU A 47 -8.36 -13.35 10.73
CA GLU A 47 -8.47 -13.93 9.39
C GLU A 47 -8.82 -12.85 8.35
N GLY A 48 -9.81 -12.02 8.63
CA GLY A 48 -10.27 -11.01 7.69
C GLY A 48 -9.25 -9.89 7.47
N VAL A 49 -8.56 -9.42 8.53
CA VAL A 49 -7.47 -8.46 8.40
C VAL A 49 -6.33 -9.04 7.56
N ASN A 50 -6.00 -10.32 7.75
CA ASN A 50 -4.99 -10.98 6.94
C ASN A 50 -5.41 -11.09 5.46
N MET A 51 -6.68 -11.42 5.20
CA MET A 51 -7.24 -11.45 3.84
C MET A 51 -7.14 -10.08 3.17
N PHE A 52 -7.58 -9.01 3.84
CA PHE A 52 -7.45 -7.64 3.35
C PHE A 52 -6.00 -7.27 3.03
N ALA A 53 -5.06 -7.65 3.91
CA ALA A 53 -3.64 -7.41 3.69
C ALA A 53 -3.07 -8.20 2.50
N ILE A 54 -3.54 -9.44 2.26
CA ILE A 54 -3.14 -10.24 1.09
C ILE A 54 -3.56 -9.53 -0.20
N PHE A 55 -4.82 -9.12 -0.33
CA PHE A 55 -5.30 -8.42 -1.52
C PHE A 55 -4.59 -7.10 -1.74
N SER A 56 -4.35 -6.33 -0.67
CA SER A 56 -3.60 -5.07 -0.74
C SER A 56 -2.16 -5.29 -1.24
N ASN A 57 -1.49 -6.35 -0.78
CA ASN A 57 -0.13 -6.67 -1.22
C ASN A 57 -0.10 -7.17 -2.67
N ILE A 58 -1.07 -7.99 -3.08
CA ILE A 58 -1.20 -8.42 -4.48
C ILE A 58 -1.35 -7.20 -5.39
N ALA A 59 -2.23 -6.26 -5.04
CA ALA A 59 -2.41 -5.02 -5.80
C ALA A 59 -1.13 -4.18 -5.86
N MET A 60 -0.39 -4.10 -4.74
CA MET A 60 0.85 -3.34 -4.64
C MET A 60 1.97 -3.89 -5.52
N VAL A 61 1.96 -5.19 -5.79
CA VAL A 61 2.95 -5.84 -6.66
C VAL A 61 2.50 -5.87 -8.11
N LEU A 62 1.25 -6.24 -8.36
CA LEU A 62 0.71 -6.27 -9.74
C LEU A 62 0.54 -4.88 -10.32
N GLY A 63 0.29 -3.86 -9.49
CA GLY A 63 0.12 -2.48 -9.94
C GLY A 63 1.29 -1.98 -10.78
N PRO A 64 2.52 -1.95 -10.26
CA PRO A 64 3.69 -1.54 -11.04
C PRO A 64 3.96 -2.42 -12.26
N ALA A 65 3.79 -3.73 -12.17
CA ALA A 65 4.02 -4.64 -13.28
C ALA A 65 3.05 -4.36 -14.45
N ILE A 66 1.76 -4.28 -14.17
CA ILE A 66 0.73 -3.97 -15.15
C ILE A 66 0.89 -2.52 -15.65
N GLY A 67 1.20 -1.59 -14.76
CA GLY A 67 1.39 -0.19 -15.08
C GLY A 67 2.56 0.04 -16.03
N LEU A 68 3.71 -0.58 -15.79
CA LEU A 68 4.88 -0.49 -16.68
C LEU A 68 4.60 -1.15 -18.04
N TYR A 69 3.94 -2.30 -18.04
CA TYR A 69 3.53 -2.95 -19.29
C TYR A 69 2.58 -2.06 -20.10
N ALA A 70 1.55 -1.51 -19.46
CA ALA A 70 0.60 -0.62 -20.14
C ALA A 70 1.29 0.64 -20.67
N LEU A 71 2.19 1.24 -19.89
CA LEU A 71 2.95 2.42 -20.29
C LEU A 71 3.86 2.14 -21.49
N SER A 72 4.59 1.02 -21.49
CA SER A 72 5.53 0.68 -22.55
C SER A 72 4.83 0.25 -23.84
N SER A 73 3.68 -0.45 -23.75
CA SER A 73 2.99 -1.01 -24.91
C SER A 73 1.95 -0.05 -25.53
N TYR A 74 1.30 0.77 -24.71
CA TYR A 74 0.15 1.59 -25.12
C TYR A 74 0.30 3.09 -24.79
N GLY A 75 1.39 3.47 -24.13
CA GLY A 75 1.66 4.87 -23.77
C GLY A 75 0.92 5.37 -22.52
N SER A 76 1.21 6.61 -22.15
CA SER A 76 0.71 7.22 -20.91
C SER A 76 -0.81 7.41 -20.87
N MET A 77 -1.41 7.76 -22.02
CA MET A 77 -2.85 7.98 -22.10
C MET A 77 -3.64 6.71 -21.76
N ALA A 78 -3.26 5.56 -22.34
CA ALA A 78 -3.89 4.28 -22.08
C ALA A 78 -3.73 3.86 -20.61
N LEU A 79 -2.55 4.08 -20.02
CA LEU A 79 -2.31 3.85 -18.60
C LEU A 79 -3.28 4.64 -17.73
N TYR A 80 -3.40 5.95 -17.95
CA TYR A 80 -4.29 6.77 -17.11
C TYR A 80 -5.77 6.45 -17.30
N ILE A 81 -6.19 6.08 -18.51
CA ILE A 81 -7.56 5.59 -18.77
C ILE A 81 -7.80 4.31 -17.96
N PHE A 82 -6.88 3.34 -18.02
CA PHE A 82 -6.97 2.09 -17.28
C PHE A 82 -7.08 2.34 -15.77
N LEU A 83 -6.23 3.18 -15.19
CA LEU A 83 -6.27 3.52 -13.77
C LEU A 83 -7.57 4.23 -13.37
N THR A 84 -8.10 5.09 -14.24
CA THR A 84 -9.37 5.78 -14.01
C THR A 84 -10.54 4.79 -14.02
N VAL A 85 -10.56 3.84 -14.96
CA VAL A 85 -11.57 2.77 -15.04
C VAL A 85 -11.50 1.88 -13.78
N MET A 86 -10.31 1.47 -13.35
CA MET A 86 -10.15 0.66 -12.13
C MET A 86 -10.68 1.39 -10.88
N THR A 87 -10.39 2.70 -10.78
CA THR A 87 -10.91 3.51 -9.67
C THR A 87 -12.43 3.68 -9.76
N GLY A 88 -12.98 3.85 -10.97
CA GLY A 88 -14.42 3.89 -11.20
C GLY A 88 -15.12 2.59 -10.80
N LEU A 89 -14.54 1.44 -11.14
CA LEU A 89 -15.05 0.13 -10.70
C LEU A 89 -15.03 0.00 -9.18
N ALA A 90 -13.97 0.46 -8.52
CA ALA A 90 -13.92 0.48 -7.05
C ALA A 90 -15.04 1.35 -6.45
N MET A 91 -15.33 2.50 -7.06
CA MET A 91 -16.43 3.37 -6.65
C MET A 91 -17.80 2.68 -6.83
N VAL A 92 -18.02 2.00 -7.94
CA VAL A 92 -19.26 1.23 -8.16
C VAL A 92 -19.39 0.11 -7.13
N LEU A 93 -18.32 -0.66 -6.90
CA LEU A 93 -18.33 -1.72 -5.89
C LEU A 93 -18.61 -1.19 -4.49
N SER A 94 -18.10 -0.02 -4.13
CA SER A 94 -18.37 0.58 -2.82
C SER A 94 -19.85 0.90 -2.57
N ASN A 95 -20.63 1.14 -3.64
CA ASN A 95 -22.07 1.39 -3.54
C ASN A 95 -22.89 0.09 -3.46
N ILE A 96 -22.33 -1.04 -3.94
CA ILE A 96 -23.02 -2.34 -3.92
C ILE A 96 -22.88 -3.01 -2.55
N ILE A 97 -21.79 -2.74 -1.83
CA ILE A 97 -21.55 -3.32 -0.51
C ILE A 97 -22.51 -2.68 0.50
N PRO A 98 -23.50 -3.44 1.03
CA PRO A 98 -24.41 -2.89 2.03
C PRO A 98 -23.63 -2.61 3.32
N LEU A 99 -23.41 -1.35 3.64
CA LEU A 99 -23.05 -0.99 5.01
C LEU A 99 -24.29 -1.24 5.88
N SER A 100 -24.26 -2.30 6.69
CA SER A 100 -25.35 -2.54 7.63
C SER A 100 -25.47 -1.33 8.56
N LYS A 101 -26.71 -0.85 8.78
CA LYS A 101 -27.01 0.27 9.70
C LYS A 101 -26.56 -0.01 11.14
N GLU A 102 -26.25 -1.27 11.43
CA GLU A 102 -25.75 -1.76 12.73
C GLU A 102 -24.24 -1.66 12.86
N LEU A 103 -23.53 -1.21 11.81
CA LEU A 103 -22.11 -0.90 11.97
C LEU A 103 -22.01 0.17 13.06
N ALA A 104 -21.60 -0.25 14.26
CA ALA A 104 -21.45 0.64 15.39
C ALA A 104 -20.38 1.69 15.05
N LEU A 105 -20.83 2.75 14.41
CA LEU A 105 -19.97 3.93 14.23
C LEU A 105 -19.41 4.27 15.61
N PRO A 106 -18.13 4.51 15.74
CA PRO A 106 -17.54 4.93 17.01
C PRO A 106 -18.41 6.04 17.57
N LYS A 107 -18.87 5.90 18.82
CA LYS A 107 -19.66 6.95 19.50
C LYS A 107 -18.95 8.26 19.25
N GLN A 108 -19.71 9.28 18.79
CA GLN A 108 -19.19 10.59 18.49
C GLN A 108 -18.17 11.01 19.54
N SER A 109 -17.02 11.47 19.08
CA SER A 109 -15.94 11.96 19.94
C SER A 109 -16.50 12.87 21.02
N LYS A 110 -16.13 12.64 22.28
CA LYS A 110 -16.51 13.52 23.42
C LYS A 110 -15.96 14.95 23.28
N TYR A 111 -15.12 15.19 22.31
CA TYR A 111 -14.47 16.48 22.11
C TYR A 111 -15.30 17.36 21.18
N LYS A 112 -15.78 18.49 21.69
CA LYS A 112 -16.33 19.59 20.89
C LYS A 112 -15.15 20.41 20.34
N GLY A 113 -14.93 20.37 19.03
CA GLY A 113 -13.88 21.13 18.34
C GLY A 113 -12.72 20.30 17.81
N TRP A 114 -11.83 20.94 17.07
CA TRP A 114 -10.65 20.33 16.45
C TRP A 114 -9.51 20.29 17.47
N HIS A 115 -9.25 19.12 18.04
CA HIS A 115 -8.12 18.88 18.93
C HIS A 115 -7.17 17.87 18.30
N ILE A 116 -5.89 18.17 18.28
CA ILE A 116 -4.84 17.28 17.73
C ILE A 116 -4.88 15.89 18.38
N SER A 117 -5.26 15.82 19.65
CA SER A 117 -5.43 14.55 20.37
C SER A 117 -6.52 13.60 19.81
N GLN A 118 -7.38 14.09 18.93
CA GLN A 118 -8.37 13.26 18.23
C GLN A 118 -7.75 12.50 17.04
N PHE A 119 -6.64 13.01 16.51
CA PHE A 119 -5.97 12.47 15.33
C PHE A 119 -4.76 11.61 15.69
N ILE A 120 -4.20 11.81 16.89
CA ILE A 120 -2.97 11.14 17.32
C ILE A 120 -3.23 10.39 18.62
N GLU A 121 -3.20 9.07 18.54
CA GLU A 121 -3.20 8.20 19.72
C GLU A 121 -1.74 7.96 20.12
N ASN A 122 -1.36 8.47 21.32
CA ASN A 122 0.03 8.40 21.79
C ASN A 122 0.58 6.97 21.89
N LYS A 123 -0.29 5.97 22.13
CA LYS A 123 0.11 4.56 22.21
C LYS A 123 0.44 3.96 20.85
N SER A 124 -0.14 4.50 19.76
CA SER A 124 0.11 4.04 18.40
C SER A 124 1.27 4.76 17.72
N LEU A 125 1.71 5.91 18.27
CA LEU A 125 2.75 6.75 17.68
C LEU A 125 4.09 6.02 17.43
N PRO A 126 4.64 5.22 18.36
CA PRO A 126 5.88 4.48 18.10
C PRO A 126 5.76 3.50 16.94
N TRP A 127 4.61 2.82 16.81
CA TRP A 127 4.34 1.89 15.72
C TRP A 127 4.16 2.62 14.38
N ALA A 128 3.53 3.79 14.41
CA ALA A 128 3.37 4.64 13.23
C ALA A 128 4.73 5.16 12.73
N LEU A 129 5.62 5.59 13.63
CA LEU A 129 6.97 6.03 13.28
C LEU A 129 7.79 4.87 12.68
N MET A 130 7.73 3.68 13.28
CA MET A 130 8.39 2.50 12.73
C MET A 130 7.87 2.19 11.31
N GLY A 131 6.55 2.23 11.12
CA GLY A 131 5.92 2.06 9.82
C GLY A 131 6.35 3.11 8.80
N LEU A 132 6.53 4.36 9.23
CA LEU A 132 7.02 5.46 8.39
C LEU A 132 8.44 5.19 7.88
N PHE A 133 9.37 4.79 8.76
CA PHE A 133 10.75 4.47 8.34
C PHE A 133 10.80 3.28 7.39
N ILE A 134 10.08 2.20 7.70
CA ILE A 134 10.01 1.03 6.83
C ILE A 134 9.38 1.40 5.48
N GLY A 135 8.28 2.13 5.49
CA GLY A 135 7.58 2.55 4.28
C GLY A 135 8.42 3.47 3.40
N PHE A 136 9.15 4.40 4.00
CA PHE A 136 10.09 5.29 3.30
C PHE A 136 11.18 4.50 2.57
N THR A 137 11.85 3.61 3.30
CA THR A 137 12.90 2.76 2.73
C THR A 137 12.37 1.83 1.65
N TYR A 138 11.22 1.21 1.92
CA TYR A 138 10.55 0.31 0.98
C TYR A 138 10.15 1.02 -0.32
N SER A 139 9.61 2.23 -0.22
CA SER A 139 9.26 3.06 -1.39
C SER A 139 10.49 3.36 -2.26
N GLY A 140 11.64 3.65 -1.64
CA GLY A 140 12.89 3.82 -2.35
C GLY A 140 13.27 2.58 -3.20
N VAL A 141 13.23 1.41 -2.59
CA VAL A 141 13.51 0.15 -3.30
C VAL A 141 12.58 -0.07 -4.49
N LEU A 142 11.28 0.12 -4.29
CA LEU A 142 10.28 -0.08 -5.35
C LEU A 142 10.43 0.87 -6.55
N VAL A 143 10.85 2.10 -6.28
CA VAL A 143 10.97 3.13 -7.33
C VAL A 143 12.33 3.07 -8.02
N PHE A 144 13.41 2.97 -7.25
CA PHE A 144 14.76 3.15 -7.81
C PHE A 144 15.33 1.89 -8.46
N ILE A 145 15.02 0.69 -7.97
CA ILE A 145 15.54 -0.55 -8.57
C ILE A 145 15.12 -0.71 -10.04
N PRO A 146 13.84 -0.57 -10.43
CA PRO A 146 13.46 -0.67 -11.83
C PRO A 146 14.13 0.39 -12.72
N ILE A 147 14.34 1.61 -12.19
CA ILE A 147 15.01 2.69 -12.92
C ILE A 147 16.47 2.31 -13.17
N GLU A 148 17.17 1.83 -12.15
CA GLU A 148 18.57 1.42 -12.25
C GLU A 148 18.76 0.25 -13.21
N LEU A 149 17.94 -0.80 -13.09
CA LEU A 149 17.97 -1.94 -14.01
C LEU A 149 17.71 -1.52 -15.46
N ASN A 150 16.85 -0.54 -15.67
CA ASN A 150 16.60 -0.02 -17.01
C ASN A 150 17.80 0.77 -17.56
N SER A 151 18.49 1.54 -16.71
CA SER A 151 19.70 2.30 -17.08
C SER A 151 20.86 1.38 -17.50
N MET A 152 20.92 0.19 -16.90
CA MET A 152 21.90 -0.86 -17.21
C MET A 152 21.52 -1.69 -18.46
N GLY A 153 20.41 -1.37 -19.16
CA GLY A 153 19.91 -2.15 -20.27
C GLY A 153 19.22 -3.46 -19.87
N ALA A 154 18.99 -3.67 -18.59
CA ALA A 154 18.43 -4.87 -17.99
C ALA A 154 16.93 -4.71 -17.61
N GLY A 155 16.16 -3.91 -18.37
CA GLY A 155 14.78 -3.54 -18.04
C GLY A 155 13.82 -4.72 -17.86
N ILE A 156 14.06 -5.85 -18.54
CA ILE A 156 13.26 -7.07 -18.36
C ILE A 156 13.38 -7.62 -16.92
N TRP A 157 14.52 -7.44 -16.26
CA TRP A 157 14.75 -7.84 -14.88
C TRP A 157 13.97 -6.99 -13.88
N GLY A 158 13.58 -5.77 -14.26
CA GLY A 158 12.67 -4.94 -13.46
C GLY A 158 11.31 -5.60 -13.28
N SER A 159 10.75 -6.20 -14.33
CA SER A 159 9.50 -6.98 -14.23
C SER A 159 9.68 -8.26 -13.43
N ALA A 160 10.81 -8.96 -13.60
CA ALA A 160 11.14 -10.15 -12.83
C ALA A 160 11.30 -9.84 -11.33
N PHE A 161 11.87 -8.69 -10.98
CA PHE A 161 11.96 -8.21 -9.59
C PHE A 161 10.58 -8.17 -8.92
N PHE A 162 9.59 -7.56 -9.56
CA PHE A 162 8.24 -7.50 -9.01
C PHE A 162 7.58 -8.87 -8.92
N ALA A 163 7.79 -9.75 -9.89
CA ALA A 163 7.24 -11.11 -9.87
C ALA A 163 7.82 -11.94 -8.72
N ILE A 164 9.15 -11.91 -8.53
CA ILE A 164 9.82 -12.58 -7.42
C ILE A 164 9.35 -12.02 -6.08
N PHE A 165 9.25 -10.71 -5.98
CA PHE A 165 8.79 -10.03 -4.78
C PHE A 165 7.36 -10.45 -4.40
N ALA A 166 6.44 -10.53 -5.39
CA ALA A 166 5.09 -11.04 -5.19
C ALA A 166 5.07 -12.47 -4.66
N LEU A 167 5.85 -13.33 -5.30
CA LEU A 167 5.97 -14.74 -4.92
C LEU A 167 6.44 -14.87 -3.47
N MET A 168 7.46 -14.10 -3.08
CA MET A 168 7.99 -14.11 -1.73
C MET A 168 7.00 -13.62 -0.69
N ILE A 169 6.17 -12.60 -1.01
CA ILE A 169 5.08 -12.17 -0.13
C ILE A 169 4.08 -13.30 0.10
N ILE A 170 3.67 -14.00 -0.96
CA ILE A 170 2.69 -15.09 -0.85
C ILE A 170 3.25 -16.24 -0.02
N ILE A 171 4.49 -16.67 -0.29
CA ILE A 171 5.14 -17.79 0.41
C ILE A 171 5.41 -17.45 1.87
N SER A 172 5.82 -16.23 2.18
CA SER A 172 6.15 -15.83 3.56
C SER A 172 4.94 -15.78 4.49
N ARG A 173 3.73 -15.52 3.98
CA ARG A 173 2.53 -15.36 4.79
C ARG A 173 2.21 -16.53 5.73
N PRO A 174 2.13 -17.78 5.27
CA PRO A 174 1.85 -18.91 6.15
C PRO A 174 2.99 -19.16 7.15
N ILE A 175 4.23 -18.88 6.75
CA ILE A 175 5.42 -19.04 7.61
C ILE A 175 5.36 -18.04 8.75
N VAL A 176 5.16 -16.75 8.43
CA VAL A 176 5.04 -15.66 9.41
C VAL A 176 3.87 -15.90 10.35
N GLY A 177 2.71 -16.37 9.85
CA GLY A 177 1.56 -16.72 10.67
C GLY A 177 1.87 -17.80 11.72
N LYS A 178 2.58 -18.87 11.34
CA LYS A 178 3.01 -19.93 12.27
C LYS A 178 4.02 -19.44 13.30
N ILE A 179 4.98 -18.63 12.87
CA ILE A 179 5.99 -18.03 13.78
C ILE A 179 5.30 -17.09 14.76
N TYR A 180 4.36 -16.27 14.30
CA TYR A 180 3.58 -15.37 15.16
C TYR A 180 2.83 -16.13 16.26
N ALA A 181 2.13 -17.20 15.88
CA ALA A 181 1.36 -18.00 16.81
C ALA A 181 2.23 -18.67 17.88
N ARG A 182 3.49 -19.00 17.55
CA ARG A 182 4.40 -19.71 18.46
C ARG A 182 5.27 -18.78 19.30
N TYR A 183 5.78 -17.70 18.72
CA TYR A 183 6.82 -16.87 19.33
C TYR A 183 6.39 -15.41 19.58
N GLY A 184 5.20 -15.03 19.10
CA GLY A 184 4.65 -13.70 19.29
C GLY A 184 5.22 -12.65 18.31
N SER A 185 4.75 -11.40 18.48
CA SER A 185 5.05 -10.30 17.55
C SER A 185 6.50 -9.83 17.56
N LYS A 186 7.15 -9.83 18.71
CA LYS A 186 8.52 -9.31 18.84
C LYS A 186 9.52 -10.04 17.95
N VAL A 187 9.47 -11.37 17.93
CA VAL A 187 10.38 -12.19 17.12
C VAL A 187 10.24 -11.86 15.64
N ILE A 188 9.01 -11.71 15.16
CA ILE A 188 8.75 -11.38 13.75
C ILE A 188 9.28 -9.99 13.41
N ILE A 189 9.05 -9.00 14.27
CA ILE A 189 9.49 -7.63 14.04
C ILE A 189 11.03 -7.59 13.92
N TYR A 190 11.75 -8.14 14.89
CA TYR A 190 13.20 -8.10 14.86
C TYR A 190 13.81 -8.92 13.73
N THR A 191 13.28 -10.11 13.46
CA THR A 191 13.75 -10.95 12.35
C THR A 191 13.45 -10.28 11.01
N GLY A 192 12.24 -9.72 10.85
CA GLY A 192 11.83 -9.03 9.62
C GLY A 192 12.69 -7.79 9.36
N LEU A 193 12.91 -6.94 10.36
CA LEU A 193 13.78 -5.78 10.23
C LEU A 193 15.23 -6.17 9.95
N GLY A 194 15.75 -7.20 10.63
CA GLY A 194 17.11 -7.70 10.39
C GLY A 194 17.32 -8.20 8.97
N LEU A 195 16.38 -9.00 8.46
CA LEU A 195 16.41 -9.46 7.06
C LEU A 195 16.25 -8.31 6.07
N PHE A 196 15.44 -7.30 6.39
CA PHE A 196 15.26 -6.14 5.53
C PHE A 196 16.54 -5.30 5.45
N ILE A 197 17.20 -5.05 6.58
CA ILE A 197 18.50 -4.34 6.63
C ILE A 197 19.56 -5.12 5.85
N LEU A 198 19.65 -6.43 6.06
CA LEU A 198 20.60 -7.29 5.33
C LEU A 198 20.32 -7.25 3.82
N GLY A 199 19.06 -7.33 3.41
CA GLY A 199 18.67 -7.23 2.02
C GLY A 199 19.07 -5.90 1.38
N LEU A 200 18.88 -4.79 2.07
CA LEU A 200 19.31 -3.47 1.60
C LEU A 200 20.82 -3.36 1.49
N PHE A 201 21.55 -3.92 2.46
CA PHE A 201 23.00 -3.94 2.44
C PHE A 201 23.56 -4.73 1.25
N VAL A 202 23.02 -5.93 1.03
CA VAL A 202 23.39 -6.77 -0.14
C VAL A 202 23.04 -6.06 -1.45
N LEU A 203 21.89 -5.42 -1.52
CA LEU A 203 21.47 -4.65 -2.69
C LEU A 203 22.43 -3.49 -2.98
N GLY A 204 22.82 -2.74 -1.94
CA GLY A 204 23.78 -1.63 -2.09
C GLY A 204 25.20 -2.06 -2.46
N LEU A 205 25.56 -3.35 -2.27
CA LEU A 205 26.82 -3.91 -2.75
C LEU A 205 26.74 -4.44 -4.19
N ALA A 206 25.52 -4.70 -4.68
CA ALA A 206 25.30 -5.30 -5.99
C ALA A 206 25.11 -4.26 -7.12
N ILE A 207 24.86 -3.02 -6.75
CA ILE A 207 24.67 -1.86 -7.63
C ILE A 207 25.90 -0.97 -7.54
#